data_cc335061fe295ee48ae9f9bbc2cb2e6e
#
_entry.id   cc335061fe295ee48ae9f9bbc2cb2e6e
#
_cell.length_a   1.000
_cell.length_b   1.000
_cell.length_c   1.000
_cell.angle_alpha   90.00
_cell.angle_beta   90.00
_cell.angle_gamma   90.00
#
_symmetry.space_group_name_H-M   'P 1'
#
loop_
_entity.id
_entity.type
_entity.pdbx_description
1 polymer ?
#
loop_
_entity_poly.entity_id
_entity_poly.type
_entity_poly.pdbx_seq_one_letter_code
_entity_poly.pdbx_strand_id
1 'polypeptide(L)'
;ADQTTVTVQLVKDKSPVVAMPIAVTDHNDNYASGKTDKAGQITVPGGSGETNEDGKATGGYEDADGERWTLTVKVERTETGRPVPHAIVTIGKTGHITVQLPDGTDMDQKHHITVTVTDHKKVPQKNLTVIVKGDLEQSYRDKTDQKGQVTVPEIAQTERHGIYIEGYPDGSFGPERGMTRAEAATIFARLLAEENGDNISTVARTKFDDIPAHAWYSGYVKYLNNHGVAYGKTKTTFAPDDAITRAEYTALAVRFFEVYGDGSAEIMEKYKSFDDVSEGDWAASYIQAAAKYGWVNGYEDGSFHPSRQITRAEVVTLTNRLLGRSADEAYVQEHLRQLNTFHDLSKRHWAYYEVVESANAHTAVLGKNETWNK
;
A
#
# COMPACT_ATOMS: atom_id res chain seq x y z
N ALA A 1 -16.27 9.07 -35.89
CA ALA A 1 -16.15 7.85 -35.08
C ALA A 1 -14.70 7.65 -34.75
N ASP A 2 -14.37 7.64 -33.48
CA ASP A 2 -13.00 7.47 -32.97
C ASP A 2 -12.47 6.11 -33.44
N GLN A 3 -11.27 6.08 -34.01
CA GLN A 3 -10.67 4.84 -34.48
C GLN A 3 -9.45 4.51 -33.66
N THR A 4 -9.56 3.46 -32.85
CA THR A 4 -8.38 2.77 -32.29
C THR A 4 -8.06 1.61 -33.23
N THR A 5 -6.84 1.51 -33.66
CA THR A 5 -6.37 0.33 -34.37
C THR A 5 -6.05 -0.74 -33.34
N VAL A 6 -6.97 -1.64 -33.08
CA VAL A 6 -6.67 -2.89 -32.40
C VAL A 6 -6.18 -3.83 -33.49
N THR A 7 -4.88 -4.09 -33.56
CA THR A 7 -4.35 -5.11 -34.44
C THR A 7 -4.58 -6.46 -33.77
N VAL A 8 -5.73 -7.08 -34.04
CA VAL A 8 -5.92 -8.48 -33.72
C VAL A 8 -5.28 -9.27 -34.89
N GLN A 9 -4.06 -9.66 -34.72
CA GLN A 9 -3.40 -10.53 -35.68
C GLN A 9 -3.83 -11.96 -35.41
N LEU A 10 -4.94 -12.37 -36.04
CA LEU A 10 -5.29 -13.78 -36.09
C LEU A 10 -4.35 -14.44 -37.11
N VAL A 11 -3.37 -15.16 -36.59
CA VAL A 11 -2.40 -15.92 -37.42
C VAL A 11 -2.76 -17.40 -37.33
N LYS A 12 -3.23 -17.97 -38.42
CA LYS A 12 -3.25 -19.40 -38.59
C LYS A 12 -2.09 -19.75 -39.53
N ASP A 13 -1.15 -20.55 -39.07
CA ASP A 13 0.03 -20.98 -39.85
C ASP A 13 0.84 -19.82 -40.44
N LYS A 14 1.05 -18.75 -39.69
CA LYS A 14 1.76 -17.52 -40.10
C LYS A 14 1.10 -16.69 -41.21
N SER A 15 -0.11 -17.01 -41.59
CA SER A 15 -0.86 -16.26 -42.62
C SER A 15 -1.98 -15.40 -41.94
N PRO A 16 -2.19 -14.15 -42.41
CA PRO A 16 -3.28 -13.31 -41.88
C PRO A 16 -4.66 -13.93 -42.18
N VAL A 17 -5.55 -13.93 -41.21
CA VAL A 17 -6.94 -14.35 -41.43
C VAL A 17 -7.74 -13.15 -41.90
N VAL A 18 -8.21 -13.20 -43.14
CA VAL A 18 -8.91 -12.12 -43.84
C VAL A 18 -10.43 -12.28 -43.70
N ALA A 19 -11.15 -11.15 -43.63
CA ALA A 19 -12.62 -11.07 -43.60
C ALA A 19 -13.27 -11.77 -42.42
N MET A 20 -12.54 -12.02 -41.34
CA MET A 20 -13.10 -12.59 -40.11
C MET A 20 -13.90 -11.52 -39.33
N PRO A 21 -15.16 -11.80 -38.95
CA PRO A 21 -15.90 -10.88 -38.12
C PRO A 21 -15.30 -10.85 -36.71
N ILE A 22 -15.00 -9.64 -36.25
CA ILE A 22 -14.47 -9.41 -34.90
C ILE A 22 -15.37 -8.39 -34.20
N ALA A 23 -15.66 -8.63 -32.93
CA ALA A 23 -16.27 -7.67 -32.03
C ALA A 23 -15.27 -7.33 -30.93
N VAL A 24 -15.12 -6.04 -30.65
CA VAL A 24 -14.25 -5.54 -29.58
C VAL A 24 -15.12 -4.70 -28.65
N THR A 25 -15.04 -4.98 -27.37
CA THR A 25 -15.67 -4.19 -26.30
C THR A 25 -14.56 -3.68 -25.42
N ASP A 26 -14.55 -2.38 -25.13
CA ASP A 26 -13.63 -1.81 -24.15
C ASP A 26 -14.24 -1.86 -22.73
N HIS A 27 -13.46 -1.47 -21.72
CA HIS A 27 -13.89 -1.45 -20.32
C HIS A 27 -14.96 -0.39 -19.98
N ASN A 28 -15.32 0.47 -20.94
CA ASN A 28 -16.42 1.43 -20.84
C ASN A 28 -17.66 0.98 -21.65
N ASP A 29 -17.75 -0.29 -21.99
CA ASP A 29 -18.82 -0.88 -22.81
C ASP A 29 -18.97 -0.26 -24.21
N ASN A 30 -17.93 0.43 -24.71
CA ASN A 30 -17.92 0.85 -26.11
C ASN A 30 -17.71 -0.37 -27.00
N TYR A 31 -18.63 -0.56 -27.91
CA TYR A 31 -18.68 -1.72 -28.80
C TYR A 31 -18.32 -1.30 -30.22
N ALA A 32 -17.43 -2.02 -30.85
CA ALA A 32 -17.18 -1.92 -32.27
C ALA A 32 -17.07 -3.31 -32.92
N SER A 33 -17.62 -3.45 -34.09
CA SER A 33 -17.53 -4.68 -34.86
C SER A 33 -17.14 -4.38 -36.30
N GLY A 34 -16.41 -5.28 -36.90
CA GLY A 34 -15.97 -5.15 -38.28
C GLY A 34 -15.34 -6.45 -38.78
N LYS A 35 -14.82 -6.42 -39.97
CA LYS A 35 -14.07 -7.56 -40.58
C LYS A 35 -12.61 -7.18 -40.71
N THR A 36 -11.73 -8.12 -40.45
CA THR A 36 -10.29 -7.95 -40.70
C THR A 36 -9.99 -7.67 -42.15
N ASP A 37 -9.06 -6.78 -42.41
CA ASP A 37 -8.57 -6.47 -43.73
C ASP A 37 -7.56 -7.52 -44.26
N LYS A 38 -6.92 -7.23 -45.41
CA LYS A 38 -5.93 -8.13 -46.02
C LYS A 38 -4.69 -8.37 -45.19
N ALA A 39 -4.41 -7.52 -44.21
CA ALA A 39 -3.33 -7.65 -43.23
C ALA A 39 -3.76 -8.34 -41.93
N GLY A 40 -5.04 -8.76 -41.83
CA GLY A 40 -5.60 -9.35 -40.64
C GLY A 40 -5.95 -8.29 -39.54
N GLN A 41 -6.10 -7.04 -39.95
CA GLN A 41 -6.31 -5.90 -39.02
C GLN A 41 -7.73 -5.42 -39.06
N ILE A 42 -8.22 -4.95 -37.93
CA ILE A 42 -9.49 -4.22 -37.83
C ILE A 42 -9.25 -2.88 -37.13
N THR A 43 -9.89 -1.85 -37.66
CA THR A 43 -9.88 -0.51 -37.07
C THR A 43 -11.17 -0.30 -36.29
N VAL A 44 -11.09 0.00 -35.01
CA VAL A 44 -12.24 0.22 -34.13
C VAL A 44 -12.35 1.68 -33.75
N PRO A 45 -13.57 2.27 -33.80
CA PRO A 45 -13.79 3.65 -33.41
C PRO A 45 -13.66 3.81 -31.88
N GLY A 46 -12.82 4.75 -31.43
CA GLY A 46 -12.59 5.10 -30.02
C GLY A 46 -12.13 3.90 -29.20
N GLY A 47 -10.93 3.89 -28.71
CA GLY A 47 -10.45 2.73 -27.99
C GLY A 47 -9.30 3.02 -27.03
N SER A 48 -9.06 2.08 -26.15
CA SER A 48 -7.87 2.02 -25.34
C SER A 48 -6.84 1.12 -26.00
N GLY A 49 -5.57 1.52 -25.93
CA GLY A 49 -4.42 0.72 -26.36
C GLY A 49 -3.40 0.68 -25.23
N GLU A 50 -2.69 -0.42 -25.14
CA GLU A 50 -1.59 -0.58 -24.20
C GLU A 50 -0.29 -0.07 -24.85
N THR A 51 0.58 0.59 -24.05
CA THR A 51 1.90 1.00 -24.54
C THR A 51 2.76 -0.24 -24.76
N ASN A 52 3.46 -0.25 -25.88
CA ASN A 52 4.42 -1.30 -26.20
C ASN A 52 5.72 -1.16 -25.39
N GLU A 53 6.71 -2.01 -25.67
CA GLU A 53 8.03 -1.99 -25.03
C GLU A 53 8.77 -0.64 -25.18
N ASP A 54 8.44 0.15 -26.21
CA ASP A 54 8.94 1.51 -26.39
C ASP A 54 8.10 2.57 -25.63
N GLY A 55 7.12 2.16 -24.82
CA GLY A 55 6.21 3.04 -24.10
C GLY A 55 5.22 3.78 -25.01
N LYS A 56 4.91 3.27 -26.20
CA LYS A 56 4.06 3.97 -27.19
C LYS A 56 2.74 3.26 -27.40
N ALA A 57 1.66 4.04 -27.41
CA ALA A 57 0.34 3.63 -27.88
C ALA A 57 -0.13 4.60 -28.99
N THR A 58 -0.90 4.10 -29.93
CA THR A 58 -1.45 4.90 -31.03
C THR A 58 -2.95 4.74 -31.08
N GLY A 59 -3.67 5.85 -31.11
CA GLY A 59 -5.12 5.86 -31.21
C GLY A 59 -5.62 7.05 -32.05
N GLY A 60 -6.91 7.04 -32.39
CA GLY A 60 -7.50 8.10 -33.20
C GLY A 60 -8.73 8.73 -32.55
N TYR A 61 -8.99 9.98 -32.89
CA TYR A 61 -10.25 10.66 -32.55
C TYR A 61 -10.74 11.49 -33.73
N GLU A 62 -12.02 11.85 -33.72
CA GLU A 62 -12.66 12.73 -34.70
C GLU A 62 -13.05 14.02 -33.97
N ASP A 63 -12.59 15.16 -34.47
CA ASP A 63 -12.91 16.46 -33.87
C ASP A 63 -14.34 16.93 -34.18
N ALA A 64 -14.70 18.11 -33.69
CA ALA A 64 -16.02 18.69 -33.86
C ALA A 64 -16.36 19.00 -35.34
N ASP A 65 -15.36 19.14 -36.18
CA ASP A 65 -15.48 19.44 -37.61
C ASP A 65 -15.51 18.15 -38.46
N GLY A 66 -15.43 16.98 -37.81
CA GLY A 66 -15.45 15.67 -38.48
C GLY A 66 -14.10 15.25 -39.04
N GLU A 67 -13.03 15.97 -38.76
CA GLU A 67 -11.69 15.58 -39.15
C GLU A 67 -11.14 14.47 -38.25
N ARG A 68 -10.48 13.49 -38.88
CA ARG A 68 -9.92 12.34 -38.17
C ARG A 68 -8.45 12.56 -37.85
N TRP A 69 -8.14 12.43 -36.59
CA TRP A 69 -6.78 12.60 -36.05
C TRP A 69 -6.26 11.26 -35.53
N THR A 70 -5.01 10.95 -35.86
CA THR A 70 -4.29 9.84 -35.23
C THR A 70 -3.22 10.41 -34.30
N LEU A 71 -3.30 10.06 -33.04
CA LEU A 71 -2.35 10.48 -32.03
C LEU A 71 -1.44 9.34 -31.64
N THR A 72 -0.16 9.64 -31.43
CA THR A 72 0.78 8.73 -30.78
C THR A 72 1.07 9.28 -29.38
N VAL A 73 0.83 8.47 -28.38
CA VAL A 73 1.11 8.80 -26.97
C VAL A 73 2.34 8.00 -26.55
N LYS A 74 3.39 8.68 -26.13
CA LYS A 74 4.59 8.09 -25.55
C LYS A 74 4.61 8.36 -24.07
N VAL A 75 4.80 7.33 -23.27
CA VAL A 75 4.91 7.40 -21.80
C VAL A 75 6.33 6.98 -21.42
N GLU A 76 7.02 7.85 -20.69
CA GLU A 76 8.41 7.62 -20.29
C GLU A 76 8.71 8.23 -18.92
N ARG A 77 9.72 7.70 -18.26
CA ARG A 77 10.28 8.29 -17.02
C ARG A 77 11.07 9.54 -17.36
N THR A 78 10.72 10.65 -16.73
CA THR A 78 11.26 11.99 -17.07
C THR A 78 12.77 12.05 -16.94
N GLU A 79 13.32 11.51 -15.86
CA GLU A 79 14.76 11.64 -15.54
C GLU A 79 15.64 10.74 -16.41
N THR A 80 15.13 9.58 -16.80
CA THR A 80 15.92 8.56 -17.49
C THR A 80 15.56 8.39 -18.97
N GLY A 81 14.42 8.94 -19.41
CA GLY A 81 13.85 8.70 -20.73
C GLY A 81 13.47 7.24 -20.99
N ARG A 82 13.47 6.37 -19.95
CA ARG A 82 13.09 4.97 -20.10
C ARG A 82 11.61 4.85 -20.40
N PRO A 83 11.21 4.04 -21.39
CA PRO A 83 9.81 3.81 -21.71
C PRO A 83 9.07 3.16 -20.53
N VAL A 84 7.77 3.45 -20.43
CA VAL A 84 6.82 2.75 -19.52
C VAL A 84 5.95 1.86 -20.41
N PRO A 85 6.25 0.58 -20.56
CA PRO A 85 5.41 -0.37 -21.29
C PRO A 85 4.18 -0.73 -20.47
N HIS A 86 3.18 -1.32 -21.12
CA HIS A 86 1.94 -1.82 -20.51
C HIS A 86 1.04 -0.75 -19.86
N ALA A 87 1.29 0.55 -20.08
CA ALA A 87 0.34 1.59 -19.68
C ALA A 87 -0.88 1.58 -20.62
N ILE A 88 -2.09 1.59 -20.05
CA ILE A 88 -3.33 1.62 -20.84
C ILE A 88 -3.61 3.09 -21.21
N VAL A 89 -3.64 3.36 -22.52
CA VAL A 89 -3.91 4.69 -23.07
C VAL A 89 -5.29 4.70 -23.72
N THR A 90 -6.17 5.58 -23.24
CA THR A 90 -7.49 5.80 -23.81
C THR A 90 -7.57 7.20 -24.40
N ILE A 91 -8.00 7.32 -25.66
CA ILE A 91 -8.22 8.60 -26.34
C ILE A 91 -9.73 8.75 -26.55
N GLY A 92 -10.35 9.68 -25.82
CA GLY A 92 -11.76 9.95 -25.89
C GLY A 92 -12.17 10.84 -27.09
N LYS A 93 -13.46 10.87 -27.41
CA LYS A 93 -14.05 11.61 -28.53
C LYS A 93 -13.71 13.10 -28.62
N THR A 94 -13.38 13.70 -27.49
CA THR A 94 -13.02 15.12 -27.38
C THR A 94 -11.52 15.35 -27.35
N GLY A 95 -10.71 14.35 -27.73
CA GLY A 95 -9.25 14.42 -27.65
C GLY A 95 -8.68 14.36 -26.23
N HIS A 96 -9.50 14.03 -25.22
CA HIS A 96 -9.01 13.76 -23.88
C HIS A 96 -8.21 12.46 -23.88
N ILE A 97 -7.04 12.47 -23.27
CA ILE A 97 -6.16 11.31 -23.16
C ILE A 97 -6.11 10.87 -21.71
N THR A 98 -6.42 9.62 -21.46
CA THR A 98 -6.24 9.00 -20.14
C THR A 98 -5.11 7.98 -20.26
N VAL A 99 -4.16 8.04 -19.34
CA VAL A 99 -3.06 7.09 -19.23
C VAL A 99 -3.17 6.42 -17.87
N GLN A 100 -3.50 5.13 -17.84
CA GLN A 100 -3.45 4.32 -16.63
C GLN A 100 -2.09 3.63 -16.59
N LEU A 101 -1.30 3.93 -15.57
CA LEU A 101 0.00 3.30 -15.38
C LEU A 101 -0.18 1.85 -14.89
N PRO A 102 0.74 0.94 -15.24
CA PRO A 102 0.74 -0.42 -14.73
C PRO A 102 0.84 -0.45 -13.20
N ASP A 103 0.21 -1.45 -12.58
CA ASP A 103 0.35 -1.70 -11.15
C ASP A 103 1.83 -1.88 -10.76
N GLY A 104 2.22 -1.35 -9.63
CA GLY A 104 3.62 -1.35 -9.20
C GLY A 104 4.53 -0.41 -9.99
N THR A 105 3.98 0.51 -10.83
CA THR A 105 4.79 1.58 -11.42
C THR A 105 5.29 2.48 -10.30
N ASP A 106 6.59 2.33 -9.98
CA ASP A 106 7.25 3.13 -8.96
C ASP A 106 7.19 4.63 -9.32
N MET A 107 6.42 5.38 -8.55
CA MET A 107 6.22 6.83 -8.66
C MET A 107 6.95 7.56 -7.53
N ASP A 108 7.97 6.93 -6.93
CA ASP A 108 8.73 7.51 -5.84
C ASP A 108 9.39 8.85 -6.24
N GLN A 109 9.88 9.57 -5.24
CA GLN A 109 10.44 10.93 -5.32
C GLN A 109 11.50 11.20 -6.40
N LYS A 110 11.86 10.22 -7.22
CA LYS A 110 12.88 10.33 -8.27
C LYS A 110 12.35 10.04 -9.66
N HIS A 111 11.08 9.66 -9.80
CA HIS A 111 10.57 9.15 -11.06
C HIS A 111 9.30 9.86 -11.52
N HIS A 112 9.44 11.04 -12.09
CA HIS A 112 8.33 11.70 -12.79
C HIS A 112 7.99 10.96 -14.09
N ILE A 113 6.73 11.05 -14.50
CA ILE A 113 6.27 10.51 -15.77
C ILE A 113 6.05 11.67 -16.76
N THR A 114 6.62 11.55 -17.95
CA THR A 114 6.34 12.46 -19.06
C THR A 114 5.47 11.74 -20.08
N VAL A 115 4.32 12.32 -20.39
CA VAL A 115 3.45 11.89 -21.50
C VAL A 115 3.64 12.88 -22.65
N THR A 116 4.11 12.38 -23.79
CA THR A 116 4.28 13.17 -25.02
C THR A 116 3.24 12.75 -26.06
N VAL A 117 2.53 13.70 -26.61
CA VAL A 117 1.49 13.49 -27.62
C VAL A 117 1.88 14.13 -28.95
N THR A 118 1.89 13.33 -29.99
CA THR A 118 2.18 13.78 -31.36
C THR A 118 1.14 13.24 -32.35
N ASP A 119 0.96 13.92 -33.47
CA ASP A 119 0.19 13.38 -34.60
C ASP A 119 1.01 12.34 -35.40
N HIS A 120 0.39 11.81 -36.48
CA HIS A 120 1.01 10.83 -37.39
C HIS A 120 2.24 11.38 -38.14
N LYS A 121 2.40 12.71 -38.20
CA LYS A 121 3.57 13.38 -38.80
C LYS A 121 4.61 13.75 -37.73
N LYS A 122 4.44 13.26 -36.49
CA LYS A 122 5.29 13.56 -35.32
C LYS A 122 5.27 15.03 -34.91
N VAL A 123 4.21 15.79 -35.25
CA VAL A 123 4.03 17.17 -34.79
C VAL A 123 3.45 17.15 -33.38
N PRO A 124 4.06 17.89 -32.44
CA PRO A 124 3.56 17.98 -31.06
C PRO A 124 2.13 18.54 -31.00
N GLN A 125 1.27 17.91 -30.22
CA GLN A 125 -0.14 18.30 -30.04
C GLN A 125 -0.31 19.06 -28.72
N LYS A 126 -0.51 20.37 -28.79
CA LYS A 126 -0.66 21.27 -27.62
C LYS A 126 -2.13 21.39 -27.17
N ASN A 127 -2.33 21.82 -25.92
CA ASN A 127 -3.64 22.07 -25.30
C ASN A 127 -4.57 20.84 -25.21
N LEU A 128 -4.09 19.64 -25.45
CA LEU A 128 -4.86 18.41 -25.20
C LEU A 128 -4.87 18.09 -23.72
N THR A 129 -6.03 17.78 -23.18
CA THR A 129 -6.15 17.34 -21.80
C THR A 129 -5.62 15.92 -21.65
N VAL A 130 -4.66 15.73 -20.77
CA VAL A 130 -4.10 14.44 -20.39
C VAL A 130 -4.42 14.18 -18.93
N ILE A 131 -4.94 12.99 -18.64
CA ILE A 131 -5.20 12.49 -17.29
C ILE A 131 -4.33 11.26 -17.10
N VAL A 132 -3.39 11.29 -16.16
CA VAL A 132 -2.57 10.14 -15.79
C VAL A 132 -3.09 9.60 -14.49
N LYS A 133 -3.35 8.30 -14.45
CA LYS A 133 -3.83 7.58 -13.27
C LYS A 133 -2.74 6.60 -12.82
N GLY A 134 -2.42 6.65 -11.53
CA GLY A 134 -1.60 5.66 -10.84
C GLY A 134 -2.47 4.59 -10.17
N ASP A 135 -1.86 3.77 -9.30
CA ASP A 135 -2.53 2.66 -8.61
C ASP A 135 -3.53 3.26 -7.61
N LEU A 136 -3.74 3.61 -6.73
CA LEU A 136 -4.55 4.05 -5.61
C LEU A 136 -5.48 5.24 -5.91
N GLU A 137 -6.29 5.20 -6.97
CA GLU A 137 -7.23 6.28 -7.35
C GLU A 137 -6.59 7.66 -7.60
N GLN A 138 -5.28 7.73 -7.60
CA GLN A 138 -4.56 8.97 -7.83
C GLN A 138 -4.66 9.37 -9.30
N SER A 139 -4.98 10.62 -9.55
CA SER A 139 -5.01 11.14 -10.91
C SER A 139 -4.40 12.53 -10.98
N TYR A 140 -3.56 12.73 -11.98
CA TYR A 140 -3.03 14.03 -12.36
C TYR A 140 -3.65 14.47 -13.68
N ARG A 141 -4.11 15.72 -13.77
CA ARG A 141 -4.75 16.27 -14.95
C ARG A 141 -4.09 17.58 -15.34
N ASP A 142 -3.62 17.66 -16.56
CA ASP A 142 -3.09 18.88 -17.14
C ASP A 142 -3.26 18.91 -18.65
N LYS A 143 -2.88 20.02 -19.30
CA LYS A 143 -2.88 20.16 -20.75
C LYS A 143 -1.47 20.09 -21.30
N THR A 144 -1.33 19.46 -22.46
CA THR A 144 -0.05 19.41 -23.16
C THR A 144 0.47 20.81 -23.47
N ASP A 145 1.76 21.01 -23.27
CA ASP A 145 2.49 22.24 -23.53
C ASP A 145 2.79 22.43 -25.05
N GLN A 146 3.63 23.41 -25.38
CA GLN A 146 4.07 23.68 -26.77
C GLN A 146 4.86 22.52 -27.40
N LYS A 147 5.42 21.63 -26.58
CA LYS A 147 6.14 20.43 -27.02
C LYS A 147 5.22 19.19 -27.08
N GLY A 148 3.92 19.38 -26.82
CA GLY A 148 2.96 18.27 -26.72
C GLY A 148 3.15 17.43 -25.46
N GLN A 149 3.73 17.99 -24.39
CA GLN A 149 4.12 17.24 -23.19
C GLN A 149 3.29 17.65 -21.99
N VAL A 150 2.99 16.64 -21.16
CA VAL A 150 2.56 16.80 -19.77
C VAL A 150 3.57 16.06 -18.92
N THR A 151 4.20 16.76 -17.98
CA THR A 151 5.04 16.14 -16.95
C THR A 151 4.21 16.02 -15.70
N VAL A 152 3.98 14.78 -15.29
CA VAL A 152 3.28 14.46 -14.06
C VAL A 152 4.27 14.68 -12.92
N PRO A 153 4.03 15.64 -12.03
CA PRO A 153 4.84 15.79 -10.84
C PRO A 153 4.67 14.54 -9.98
N GLU A 154 5.56 14.36 -9.03
CA GLU A 154 5.46 13.31 -8.03
C GLU A 154 4.01 13.20 -7.54
N ILE A 155 3.36 12.07 -7.83
CA ILE A 155 2.09 11.72 -7.20
C ILE A 155 2.48 11.04 -5.90
N ALA A 156 2.39 11.77 -4.81
CA ALA A 156 2.69 11.22 -3.51
C ALA A 156 1.81 10.00 -3.25
N GLN A 157 2.44 8.86 -2.98
CA GLN A 157 1.70 7.69 -2.53
C GLN A 157 1.06 8.01 -1.19
N THR A 158 -0.20 7.69 -1.05
CA THR A 158 -0.92 7.89 0.21
C THR A 158 -1.40 6.55 0.74
N GLU A 159 -1.30 6.39 2.03
CA GLU A 159 -1.81 5.22 2.76
C GLU A 159 -2.73 5.69 3.89
N ARG A 160 -3.80 4.96 4.13
CA ARG A 160 -4.67 5.26 5.27
C ARG A 160 -4.18 4.52 6.50
N HIS A 161 -3.76 5.27 7.51
CA HIS A 161 -3.41 4.73 8.80
C HIS A 161 -4.61 4.77 9.74
N GLY A 162 -5.11 3.60 10.13
CA GLY A 162 -6.17 3.44 11.11
C GLY A 162 -5.65 3.51 12.54
N ILE A 163 -6.55 3.80 13.48
CA ILE A 163 -6.26 3.73 14.92
C ILE A 163 -6.15 2.27 15.33
N TYR A 164 -5.02 1.87 15.89
CA TYR A 164 -4.86 0.50 16.39
C TYR A 164 -4.80 0.39 17.92
N ILE A 165 -4.59 1.51 18.63
CA ILE A 165 -4.61 1.57 20.09
C ILE A 165 -5.37 2.81 20.58
N GLU A 166 -6.09 2.65 21.67
CA GLU A 166 -6.87 3.71 22.30
C GLU A 166 -6.36 4.00 23.72
N GLY A 167 -6.65 5.20 24.23
CA GLY A 167 -6.45 5.52 25.63
C GLY A 167 -7.53 4.91 26.53
N TYR A 168 -7.42 5.19 27.81
CA TYR A 168 -8.41 4.77 28.81
C TYR A 168 -9.57 5.77 28.91
N PRO A 169 -10.73 5.35 29.46
CA PRO A 169 -11.90 6.22 29.59
C PRO A 169 -11.67 7.48 30.45
N ASP A 170 -10.65 7.49 31.30
CA ASP A 170 -10.25 8.65 32.11
C ASP A 170 -9.42 9.68 31.34
N GLY A 171 -9.15 9.44 30.06
CA GLY A 171 -8.35 10.31 29.19
C GLY A 171 -6.84 10.12 29.34
N SER A 172 -6.39 9.08 30.04
CA SER A 172 -4.98 8.69 30.12
C SER A 172 -4.59 7.71 29.00
N PHE A 173 -3.30 7.65 28.67
CA PHE A 173 -2.71 6.62 27.82
C PHE A 173 -2.04 5.52 28.64
N GLY A 174 -1.44 5.86 29.76
CA GLY A 174 -0.64 4.95 30.57
C GLY A 174 0.65 4.51 29.90
N PRO A 175 1.54 5.41 29.46
CA PRO A 175 2.71 5.05 28.65
C PRO A 175 3.62 4.02 29.33
N GLU A 176 3.82 4.13 30.64
CA GLU A 176 4.64 3.21 31.43
C GLU A 176 3.85 1.99 31.96
N ARG A 177 2.56 1.93 31.69
CA ARG A 177 1.74 0.79 32.09
C ARG A 177 2.04 -0.41 31.21
N GLY A 178 2.17 -1.58 31.84
CA GLY A 178 2.28 -2.82 31.10
C GLY A 178 0.98 -3.19 30.38
N MET A 179 1.11 -4.09 29.43
CA MET A 179 -0.01 -4.58 28.61
C MET A 179 -0.30 -6.04 28.92
N THR A 180 -1.55 -6.45 28.81
CA THR A 180 -1.94 -7.86 28.89
C THR A 180 -1.77 -8.56 27.55
N ARG A 181 -1.74 -9.88 27.59
CA ARG A 181 -1.66 -10.70 26.37
C ARG A 181 -2.90 -10.54 25.48
N ALA A 182 -4.09 -10.34 26.09
CA ALA A 182 -5.32 -10.09 25.36
C ALA A 182 -5.30 -8.74 24.63
N GLU A 183 -4.83 -7.68 25.32
CA GLU A 183 -4.68 -6.35 24.71
C GLU A 183 -3.71 -6.38 23.54
N ALA A 184 -2.56 -7.04 23.70
CA ALA A 184 -1.56 -7.18 22.63
C ALA A 184 -2.11 -7.96 21.41
N ALA A 185 -2.84 -9.04 21.66
CA ALA A 185 -3.49 -9.81 20.58
C ALA A 185 -4.53 -8.95 19.84
N THR A 186 -5.27 -8.10 20.55
CA THR A 186 -6.29 -7.25 19.92
C THR A 186 -5.69 -6.24 18.95
N ILE A 187 -4.52 -5.66 19.25
CA ILE A 187 -3.81 -4.74 18.34
C ILE A 187 -3.54 -5.41 17.00
N PHE A 188 -2.83 -6.54 17.01
CA PHE A 188 -2.46 -7.22 15.77
C PHE A 188 -3.65 -7.85 15.04
N ALA A 189 -4.70 -8.25 15.77
CA ALA A 189 -5.91 -8.74 15.14
C ALA A 189 -6.66 -7.63 14.36
N ARG A 190 -6.74 -6.43 14.93
CA ARG A 190 -7.35 -5.27 14.25
C ARG A 190 -6.57 -4.89 12.99
N LEU A 191 -5.24 -4.79 13.09
CA LEU A 191 -4.37 -4.48 11.97
C LEU A 191 -4.50 -5.51 10.84
N LEU A 192 -4.44 -6.80 11.16
CA LEU A 192 -4.55 -7.86 10.16
C LEU A 192 -5.95 -7.93 9.52
N ALA A 193 -7.00 -7.67 10.30
CA ALA A 193 -8.35 -7.65 9.78
C ALA A 193 -8.63 -6.44 8.88
N GLU A 194 -8.06 -5.27 9.22
CA GLU A 194 -8.13 -4.07 8.38
C GLU A 194 -7.48 -4.32 7.02
N GLU A 195 -6.28 -4.91 7.00
CA GLU A 195 -5.57 -5.27 5.78
C GLU A 195 -6.33 -6.27 4.91
N ASN A 196 -6.88 -7.31 5.53
CA ASN A 196 -7.62 -8.36 4.82
C ASN A 196 -9.05 -7.96 4.45
N GLY A 197 -9.55 -6.81 4.92
CA GLY A 197 -10.96 -6.44 4.81
C GLY A 197 -11.92 -7.34 5.61
N ASP A 198 -11.40 -8.00 6.64
CA ASP A 198 -12.15 -8.95 7.46
C ASP A 198 -12.95 -8.26 8.58
N ASN A 199 -14.08 -8.84 8.93
CA ASN A 199 -14.88 -8.43 10.08
C ASN A 199 -14.77 -9.46 11.21
N ILE A 200 -14.15 -9.06 12.32
CA ILE A 200 -13.96 -9.93 13.48
C ILE A 200 -15.19 -9.88 14.38
N SER A 201 -15.85 -11.03 14.59
CA SER A 201 -16.83 -11.15 15.67
C SER A 201 -16.12 -11.09 17.02
N THR A 202 -16.53 -10.16 17.88
CA THR A 202 -15.97 -10.00 19.23
C THR A 202 -16.37 -11.12 20.19
N VAL A 203 -17.31 -11.98 19.78
CA VAL A 203 -17.78 -13.12 20.59
C VAL A 203 -17.48 -14.41 19.82
N ALA A 204 -16.58 -15.21 20.35
CA ALA A 204 -16.17 -16.46 19.69
C ALA A 204 -15.72 -17.54 20.69
N ARG A 205 -16.00 -18.78 20.37
CA ARG A 205 -15.37 -19.91 21.05
C ARG A 205 -13.97 -20.14 20.50
N THR A 206 -13.00 -20.28 21.37
CA THR A 206 -11.60 -20.60 21.05
C THR A 206 -11.27 -22.03 21.46
N LYS A 207 -10.08 -22.50 21.13
CA LYS A 207 -9.53 -23.75 21.65
C LYS A 207 -8.96 -23.63 23.07
N PHE A 208 -8.92 -22.40 23.61
CA PHE A 208 -8.35 -22.11 24.91
C PHE A 208 -9.43 -22.17 25.99
N ASP A 209 -9.20 -22.99 27.00
CA ASP A 209 -10.18 -23.24 28.10
C ASP A 209 -10.35 -22.01 29.01
N ASP A 210 -9.35 -21.14 29.06
CA ASP A 210 -9.31 -19.93 29.87
C ASP A 210 -9.86 -18.68 29.17
N ILE A 211 -10.44 -18.83 27.96
CA ILE A 211 -11.10 -17.72 27.24
C ILE A 211 -12.63 -17.94 27.21
N PRO A 212 -13.39 -17.20 28.00
CA PRO A 212 -14.85 -17.20 27.90
C PRO A 212 -15.30 -16.71 26.52
N ALA A 213 -16.27 -17.40 25.92
CA ALA A 213 -16.76 -17.06 24.56
C ALA A 213 -17.28 -15.62 24.42
N HIS A 214 -17.72 -15.01 25.52
CA HIS A 214 -18.24 -13.65 25.59
C HIS A 214 -17.21 -12.63 26.10
N ALA A 215 -15.97 -13.03 26.35
CA ALA A 215 -14.91 -12.09 26.66
C ALA A 215 -14.68 -11.17 25.44
N TRP A 216 -14.48 -9.87 25.69
CA TRP A 216 -14.32 -8.86 24.64
C TRP A 216 -13.18 -9.18 23.65
N TYR A 217 -12.19 -9.92 24.10
CA TYR A 217 -11.00 -10.33 23.33
C TYR A 217 -11.15 -11.69 22.63
N SER A 218 -12.21 -12.44 22.89
CA SER A 218 -12.33 -13.83 22.45
C SER A 218 -12.22 -13.98 20.91
N GLY A 219 -12.88 -13.10 20.17
CA GLY A 219 -12.84 -13.07 18.72
C GLY A 219 -11.46 -12.71 18.17
N TYR A 220 -10.81 -11.73 18.76
CA TYR A 220 -9.48 -11.29 18.36
C TYR A 220 -8.42 -12.37 18.57
N VAL A 221 -8.43 -13.03 19.73
CA VAL A 221 -7.51 -14.14 20.01
C VAL A 221 -7.75 -15.31 19.06
N LYS A 222 -9.02 -15.66 18.79
CA LYS A 222 -9.36 -16.68 17.82
C LYS A 222 -8.85 -16.35 16.43
N TYR A 223 -9.07 -15.11 15.99
CA TYR A 223 -8.66 -14.63 14.67
C TYR A 223 -7.15 -14.79 14.49
N LEU A 224 -6.35 -14.25 15.40
CA LEU A 224 -4.89 -14.38 15.32
C LEU A 224 -4.40 -15.82 15.47
N ASN A 225 -5.05 -16.62 16.29
CA ASN A 225 -4.66 -18.03 16.42
C ASN A 225 -4.90 -18.80 15.12
N ASN A 226 -6.02 -18.52 14.43
CA ASN A 226 -6.31 -19.14 13.14
C ASN A 226 -5.31 -18.75 12.04
N HIS A 227 -4.75 -17.53 12.12
CA HIS A 227 -3.72 -17.05 11.20
C HIS A 227 -2.28 -17.42 11.63
N GLY A 228 -2.10 -18.20 12.72
CA GLY A 228 -0.78 -18.62 13.16
C GLY A 228 0.05 -17.52 13.84
N VAL A 229 -0.54 -16.39 14.18
CA VAL A 229 0.15 -15.25 14.82
C VAL A 229 0.22 -15.42 16.33
N ALA A 230 -0.92 -15.70 16.98
CA ALA A 230 -0.98 -15.85 18.42
C ALA A 230 -1.07 -17.30 18.87
N TYR A 231 -0.18 -17.67 19.79
CA TYR A 231 -0.17 -18.98 20.42
C TYR A 231 -0.45 -18.86 21.92
N GLY A 232 -1.01 -19.94 22.50
CA GLY A 232 -1.17 -20.06 23.96
C GLY A 232 0.16 -20.31 24.67
N LYS A 233 0.18 -20.14 25.99
CA LYS A 233 1.27 -20.62 26.86
C LYS A 233 1.34 -22.13 26.89
N THR A 234 0.18 -22.78 26.70
CA THR A 234 0.05 -24.24 26.50
C THR A 234 -0.89 -24.49 25.31
N LYS A 235 -1.18 -25.75 25.03
CA LYS A 235 -2.12 -26.12 23.95
C LYS A 235 -3.54 -25.60 24.19
N THR A 236 -3.96 -25.45 25.46
CA THR A 236 -5.32 -25.10 25.86
C THR A 236 -5.40 -23.86 26.74
N THR A 237 -4.28 -23.21 27.09
CA THR A 237 -4.24 -22.02 27.95
C THR A 237 -3.62 -20.85 27.19
N PHE A 238 -4.33 -19.75 27.08
CA PHE A 238 -3.83 -18.50 26.45
C PHE A 238 -3.23 -17.55 27.46
N ALA A 239 -3.77 -17.51 28.68
CA ALA A 239 -3.48 -16.58 29.76
C ALA A 239 -3.75 -15.11 29.35
N PRO A 240 -5.03 -14.73 29.05
CA PRO A 240 -5.37 -13.43 28.49
C PRO A 240 -5.02 -12.25 29.41
N ASP A 241 -5.16 -12.43 30.72
CA ASP A 241 -4.95 -11.37 31.72
C ASP A 241 -3.50 -11.29 32.20
N ASP A 242 -2.64 -12.23 31.81
CA ASP A 242 -1.23 -12.18 32.16
C ASP A 242 -0.57 -10.99 31.44
N ALA A 243 0.39 -10.37 32.13
CA ALA A 243 1.26 -9.39 31.54
C ALA A 243 2.07 -10.02 30.38
N ILE A 244 2.09 -9.38 29.22
CA ILE A 244 2.93 -9.82 28.12
C ILE A 244 4.37 -9.33 28.30
N THR A 245 5.34 -10.21 28.09
CA THR A 245 6.76 -9.84 28.14
C THR A 245 7.25 -9.23 26.84
N ARG A 246 8.40 -8.54 26.87
CA ARG A 246 9.03 -7.99 25.67
C ARG A 246 9.35 -9.07 24.64
N ALA A 247 9.85 -10.23 25.09
CA ALA A 247 10.10 -11.37 24.20
C ALA A 247 8.82 -11.91 23.56
N GLU A 248 7.75 -12.07 24.35
CA GLU A 248 6.47 -12.56 23.85
C GLU A 248 5.83 -11.58 22.85
N TYR A 249 5.88 -10.27 23.13
CA TYR A 249 5.39 -9.24 22.19
C TYR A 249 6.21 -9.19 20.90
N THR A 250 7.54 -9.27 21.01
CA THR A 250 8.43 -9.32 19.85
C THR A 250 8.14 -10.55 18.97
N ALA A 251 7.94 -11.72 19.59
CA ALA A 251 7.58 -12.91 18.84
C ALA A 251 6.20 -12.80 18.15
N LEU A 252 5.24 -12.15 18.82
CA LEU A 252 3.92 -11.88 18.25
C LEU A 252 4.04 -10.93 17.03
N ALA A 253 4.86 -9.88 17.14
CA ALA A 253 5.12 -8.91 16.09
C ALA A 253 5.78 -9.55 14.86
N VAL A 254 6.79 -10.38 15.05
CA VAL A 254 7.47 -11.08 13.94
C VAL A 254 6.51 -12.03 13.22
N ARG A 255 5.73 -12.82 13.95
CA ARG A 255 4.72 -13.70 13.33
C ARG A 255 3.62 -12.94 12.62
N PHE A 256 3.22 -11.79 13.15
CA PHE A 256 2.28 -10.89 12.47
C PHE A 256 2.87 -10.41 11.14
N PHE A 257 4.13 -9.97 11.13
CA PHE A 257 4.80 -9.50 9.93
C PHE A 257 4.89 -10.59 8.83
N GLU A 258 5.12 -11.86 9.22
CA GLU A 258 5.14 -13.00 8.29
C GLU A 258 3.79 -13.22 7.59
N VAL A 259 2.69 -12.79 8.19
CA VAL A 259 1.32 -12.97 7.68
C VAL A 259 0.79 -11.70 7.02
N TYR A 260 1.15 -10.53 7.56
CA TYR A 260 0.71 -9.21 7.10
C TYR A 260 1.44 -8.78 5.82
N GLY A 261 2.75 -8.99 5.77
CA GLY A 261 3.55 -8.77 4.56
C GLY A 261 3.63 -10.07 3.74
N ASP A 262 3.88 -9.98 2.46
CA ASP A 262 4.11 -11.13 1.57
C ASP A 262 5.48 -11.81 1.80
N GLY A 263 6.17 -11.46 2.89
CA GLY A 263 7.53 -11.86 3.19
C GLY A 263 7.68 -12.72 4.43
N SER A 264 8.40 -13.85 4.29
CA SER A 264 8.97 -14.54 5.43
C SER A 264 9.99 -13.61 6.11
N ALA A 265 9.80 -13.33 7.40
CA ALA A 265 10.85 -12.72 8.19
C ALA A 265 12.08 -13.61 8.10
N GLU A 266 13.19 -13.10 7.54
CA GLU A 266 14.44 -13.87 7.51
C GLU A 266 14.90 -14.09 8.95
N ILE A 267 14.63 -15.28 9.46
CA ILE A 267 15.09 -15.73 10.76
C ILE A 267 16.60 -15.98 10.62
N MET A 268 17.38 -15.03 11.09
CA MET A 268 18.86 -15.13 11.06
C MET A 268 19.39 -15.71 12.36
N GLU A 269 20.45 -16.48 12.24
CA GLU A 269 21.11 -17.10 13.40
C GLU A 269 21.72 -16.09 14.37
N LYS A 270 22.25 -14.96 13.89
CA LYS A 270 22.76 -13.89 14.75
C LYS A 270 22.91 -12.56 14.02
N TYR A 271 22.16 -11.55 14.43
CA TYR A 271 22.31 -10.18 13.94
C TYR A 271 22.92 -9.24 14.97
N LYS A 272 22.44 -9.27 16.21
CA LYS A 272 22.88 -8.42 17.30
C LYS A 272 23.00 -9.23 18.59
N SER A 273 24.10 -9.09 19.32
CA SER A 273 24.22 -9.71 20.64
C SER A 273 23.52 -8.85 21.69
N PHE A 274 22.76 -9.50 22.55
CA PHE A 274 22.24 -8.95 23.78
C PHE A 274 22.75 -9.80 24.92
N ASP A 275 23.24 -9.18 25.99
CA ASP A 275 23.93 -9.87 27.09
C ASP A 275 23.04 -10.85 27.86
N ASP A 276 21.71 -10.65 27.78
CA ASP A 276 20.68 -11.41 28.48
C ASP A 276 19.81 -12.27 27.54
N VAL A 277 20.26 -12.52 26.29
CA VAL A 277 19.59 -13.39 25.32
C VAL A 277 20.58 -14.43 24.81
N SER A 278 20.37 -15.68 25.23
CA SER A 278 21.17 -16.82 24.77
C SER A 278 20.63 -17.40 23.45
N GLU A 279 21.51 -17.98 22.63
CA GLU A 279 21.12 -18.62 21.36
C GLU A 279 20.08 -19.75 21.54
N GLY A 280 20.07 -20.41 22.69
CA GLY A 280 19.10 -21.44 23.04
C GLY A 280 17.77 -20.94 23.57
N ASP A 281 17.60 -19.63 23.76
CA ASP A 281 16.34 -19.09 24.25
C ASP A 281 15.26 -19.19 23.17
N TRP A 282 14.05 -19.56 23.57
CA TRP A 282 12.93 -19.75 22.64
C TRP A 282 12.60 -18.53 21.79
N ALA A 283 12.89 -17.32 22.28
CA ALA A 283 12.62 -16.07 21.62
C ALA A 283 13.84 -15.52 20.85
N ALA A 284 15.02 -16.15 20.93
CA ALA A 284 16.25 -15.62 20.37
C ALA A 284 16.09 -15.26 18.87
N SER A 285 15.58 -16.18 18.06
CA SER A 285 15.37 -15.96 16.62
C SER A 285 14.44 -14.80 16.32
N TYR A 286 13.35 -14.65 17.07
CA TYR A 286 12.40 -13.51 16.92
C TYR A 286 13.05 -12.18 17.30
N ILE A 287 13.83 -12.15 18.39
CA ILE A 287 14.55 -10.95 18.82
C ILE A 287 15.60 -10.55 17.79
N GLN A 288 16.32 -11.50 17.20
CA GLN A 288 17.30 -11.26 16.14
C GLN A 288 16.62 -10.70 14.88
N ALA A 289 15.50 -11.27 14.45
CA ALA A 289 14.72 -10.78 13.31
C ALA A 289 14.25 -9.32 13.56
N ALA A 290 13.62 -9.07 14.70
CA ALA A 290 13.14 -7.73 15.04
C ALA A 290 14.28 -6.70 15.15
N ALA A 291 15.46 -7.09 15.63
CA ALA A 291 16.63 -6.24 15.68
C ALA A 291 17.21 -5.93 14.28
N LYS A 292 17.21 -6.93 13.37
CA LYS A 292 17.64 -6.76 11.98
C LYS A 292 16.78 -5.74 11.24
N TYR A 293 15.46 -5.82 11.42
CA TYR A 293 14.52 -4.88 10.81
C TYR A 293 14.46 -3.52 11.54
N GLY A 294 15.22 -3.33 12.63
CA GLY A 294 15.24 -2.08 13.38
C GLY A 294 14.02 -1.83 14.27
N TRP A 295 13.16 -2.84 14.46
CA TRP A 295 11.97 -2.69 15.31
C TRP A 295 12.33 -2.61 16.79
N VAL A 296 13.42 -3.28 17.19
CA VAL A 296 13.95 -3.26 18.55
C VAL A 296 15.46 -2.96 18.56
N ASN A 297 15.91 -2.17 19.53
CA ASN A 297 17.31 -1.78 19.65
C ASN A 297 18.00 -2.33 20.91
N GLY A 298 17.26 -2.81 21.90
CA GLY A 298 17.77 -3.09 23.26
C GLY A 298 18.04 -1.81 24.05
N TYR A 299 18.72 -1.96 25.17
CA TYR A 299 19.03 -0.89 26.11
C TYR A 299 20.53 -0.50 26.02
N GLU A 300 20.88 0.64 26.61
CA GLU A 300 22.24 1.17 26.62
C GLU A 300 23.23 0.25 27.36
N ASP A 301 22.74 -0.55 28.30
CA ASP A 301 23.52 -1.55 29.04
C ASP A 301 23.80 -2.83 28.26
N GLY A 302 23.40 -2.91 26.98
CA GLY A 302 23.59 -4.08 26.13
C GLY A 302 22.53 -5.15 26.28
N SER A 303 21.53 -4.97 27.15
CA SER A 303 20.47 -5.93 27.40
C SER A 303 19.26 -5.76 26.49
N PHE A 304 18.42 -6.78 26.39
CA PHE A 304 17.10 -6.77 25.77
C PHE A 304 15.95 -6.80 26.77
N HIS A 305 16.18 -7.34 27.93
CA HIS A 305 15.19 -7.62 28.99
C HIS A 305 14.02 -8.49 28.54
N PRO A 306 14.24 -9.72 28.02
CA PRO A 306 13.24 -10.57 27.38
C PRO A 306 12.05 -10.88 28.32
N SER A 307 12.30 -11.07 29.59
CA SER A 307 11.28 -11.44 30.59
C SER A 307 10.58 -10.25 31.24
N ARG A 308 11.03 -9.01 30.96
CA ARG A 308 10.40 -7.81 31.49
C ARG A 308 9.05 -7.59 30.83
N GLN A 309 8.04 -7.16 31.55
CA GLN A 309 6.77 -6.71 30.99
C GLN A 309 7.03 -5.54 30.03
N ILE A 310 6.47 -5.61 28.82
CA ILE A 310 6.55 -4.50 27.86
C ILE A 310 5.57 -3.40 28.25
N THR A 311 6.00 -2.14 28.13
CA THR A 311 5.14 -0.99 28.37
C THR A 311 4.32 -0.61 27.14
N ARG A 312 3.21 0.11 27.32
CA ARG A 312 2.38 0.59 26.21
C ARG A 312 3.15 1.52 25.29
N ALA A 313 4.05 2.35 25.82
CA ALA A 313 4.95 3.19 25.01
C ALA A 313 5.88 2.35 24.12
N GLU A 314 6.46 1.28 24.65
CA GLU A 314 7.31 0.37 23.90
C GLU A 314 6.52 -0.41 22.83
N VAL A 315 5.29 -0.80 23.16
CA VAL A 315 4.37 -1.46 22.23
C VAL A 315 4.11 -0.60 21.00
N VAL A 316 3.69 0.65 21.16
CA VAL A 316 3.40 1.52 20.01
C VAL A 316 4.66 1.82 19.19
N THR A 317 5.81 2.02 19.84
CA THR A 317 7.07 2.27 19.15
C THR A 317 7.50 1.08 18.30
N LEU A 318 7.41 -0.14 18.83
CA LEU A 318 7.74 -1.35 18.08
C LEU A 318 6.76 -1.54 16.92
N THR A 319 5.46 -1.36 17.17
CA THR A 319 4.42 -1.55 16.16
C THR A 319 4.52 -0.53 15.04
N ASN A 320 4.72 0.77 15.34
CA ASN A 320 4.93 1.79 14.30
C ASN A 320 6.14 1.48 13.43
N ARG A 321 7.27 1.08 14.04
CA ARG A 321 8.47 0.69 13.30
C ARG A 321 8.24 -0.52 12.39
N LEU A 322 7.49 -1.52 12.89
CA LEU A 322 7.11 -2.69 12.10
C LEU A 322 6.24 -2.31 10.91
N LEU A 323 5.31 -1.37 11.09
CA LEU A 323 4.40 -0.89 10.05
C LEU A 323 5.03 0.18 9.15
N GLY A 324 6.25 0.65 9.46
CA GLY A 324 6.88 1.75 8.73
C GLY A 324 6.22 3.11 8.94
N ARG A 325 5.42 3.27 10.00
CA ARG A 325 4.67 4.48 10.31
C ARG A 325 5.45 5.45 11.18
N SER A 326 5.28 6.75 10.93
CA SER A 326 5.87 7.81 11.74
C SER A 326 4.97 9.04 11.78
N ALA A 327 4.89 9.69 12.93
CA ALA A 327 4.08 10.90 13.04
C ALA A 327 4.72 12.07 12.27
N ASP A 328 3.88 12.83 11.57
CA ASP A 328 4.26 14.15 11.08
C ASP A 328 4.28 15.14 12.27
N GLU A 329 5.47 15.37 12.81
CA GLU A 329 5.63 16.24 13.98
C GLU A 329 5.12 17.66 13.74
N ALA A 330 5.31 18.21 12.54
CA ALA A 330 4.85 19.56 12.20
C ALA A 330 3.32 19.62 12.18
N TYR A 331 2.69 18.65 11.53
CA TYR A 331 1.24 18.54 11.51
C TYR A 331 0.67 18.36 12.92
N VAL A 332 1.25 17.47 13.71
CA VAL A 332 0.83 17.23 15.10
C VAL A 332 0.89 18.51 15.93
N GLN A 333 1.97 19.30 15.80
CA GLN A 333 2.11 20.56 16.56
C GLN A 333 1.07 21.61 16.16
N GLU A 334 0.72 21.68 14.89
CA GLU A 334 -0.25 22.65 14.37
C GLU A 334 -1.70 22.24 14.72
N HIS A 335 -2.00 20.92 14.75
CA HIS A 335 -3.36 20.40 14.85
C HIS A 335 -3.72 19.75 16.20
N LEU A 336 -2.96 20.01 17.25
CA LEU A 336 -3.12 19.39 18.59
C LEU A 336 -4.55 19.36 19.12
N ARG A 337 -5.35 20.39 18.83
CA ARG A 337 -6.74 20.48 19.31
C ARG A 337 -7.70 19.54 18.61
N GLN A 338 -7.28 18.98 17.49
CA GLN A 338 -8.09 18.11 16.63
C GLN A 338 -7.68 16.64 16.78
N LEU A 339 -6.54 16.39 17.43
CA LEU A 339 -5.97 15.07 17.62
C LEU A 339 -6.30 14.52 18.99
N ASN A 340 -6.41 13.20 19.08
CA ASN A 340 -6.46 12.50 20.35
C ASN A 340 -5.12 12.67 21.06
N THR A 341 -5.15 13.34 22.20
CA THR A 341 -4.00 13.54 23.08
C THR A 341 -4.36 13.10 24.47
N PHE A 342 -3.38 12.76 25.29
CA PHE A 342 -3.59 12.17 26.61
C PHE A 342 -2.95 13.04 27.69
N HIS A 343 -3.66 13.24 28.80
CA HIS A 343 -3.24 14.17 29.84
C HIS A 343 -2.00 13.70 30.62
N ASP A 344 -1.73 12.39 30.63
CA ASP A 344 -0.56 11.77 31.29
C ASP A 344 0.64 11.59 30.33
N LEU A 345 0.55 12.08 29.09
CA LEU A 345 1.61 11.96 28.07
C LEU A 345 2.12 13.35 27.69
N SER A 346 3.24 13.72 28.25
CA SER A 346 3.92 14.99 27.96
C SER A 346 4.60 14.96 26.58
N LYS A 347 4.63 16.08 25.87
CA LYS A 347 5.42 16.25 24.63
C LYS A 347 6.93 15.97 24.78
N ARG A 348 7.44 15.96 26.01
CA ARG A 348 8.83 15.61 26.29
C ARG A 348 9.03 14.10 26.48
N HIS A 349 7.97 13.33 26.53
CA HIS A 349 8.05 11.88 26.62
C HIS A 349 8.60 11.33 25.30
N TRP A 350 9.53 10.44 25.38
CA TRP A 350 10.24 9.89 24.23
C TRP A 350 9.30 9.22 23.19
N ALA A 351 8.19 8.63 23.63
CA ALA A 351 7.20 7.99 22.76
C ALA A 351 6.00 8.90 22.44
N TYR A 352 6.09 10.22 22.69
CA TYR A 352 4.94 11.11 22.46
C TYR A 352 4.37 11.00 21.04
N TYR A 353 5.22 11.15 20.04
CA TYR A 353 4.82 11.10 18.63
C TYR A 353 4.39 9.71 18.20
N GLU A 354 5.02 8.67 18.73
CA GLU A 354 4.61 7.28 18.50
C GLU A 354 3.18 6.99 18.99
N VAL A 355 2.82 7.54 20.14
CA VAL A 355 1.46 7.41 20.68
C VAL A 355 0.47 8.22 19.86
N VAL A 356 0.83 9.43 19.45
CA VAL A 356 -0.05 10.26 18.60
C VAL A 356 -0.30 9.57 17.25
N GLU A 357 0.73 8.99 16.61
CA GLU A 357 0.59 8.19 15.41
C GLU A 357 -0.43 7.06 15.59
N SER A 358 -0.24 6.26 16.62
CA SER A 358 -1.03 5.04 16.88
C SER A 358 -2.50 5.28 17.23
N ALA A 359 -2.81 6.48 17.78
CA ALA A 359 -4.12 6.83 18.34
C ALA A 359 -4.94 7.78 17.45
N ASN A 360 -4.44 8.16 16.26
CA ASN A 360 -5.12 9.07 15.36
C ASN A 360 -5.17 8.52 13.93
N ALA A 361 -6.37 8.36 13.40
CA ALA A 361 -6.52 7.99 12.01
C ALA A 361 -6.21 9.18 11.10
N HIS A 362 -5.43 8.95 10.06
CA HIS A 362 -5.03 9.96 9.08
C HIS A 362 -4.71 9.31 7.74
N THR A 363 -4.51 10.14 6.73
CA THR A 363 -3.92 9.72 5.46
C THR A 363 -2.46 10.11 5.48
N ALA A 364 -1.58 9.13 5.46
CA ALA A 364 -0.14 9.32 5.33
C ALA A 364 0.22 9.57 3.87
N VAL A 365 1.07 10.55 3.62
CA VAL A 365 1.76 10.74 2.35
C VAL A 365 3.13 10.09 2.50
N LEU A 366 3.34 9.00 1.77
CA LEU A 366 4.57 8.22 1.85
C LEU A 366 5.71 8.94 1.13
N GLY A 367 6.88 9.00 1.75
CA GLY A 367 8.06 9.64 1.22
C GLY A 367 9.27 9.43 2.11
N LYS A 368 10.31 10.25 1.95
CA LYS A 368 11.50 10.19 2.83
C LYS A 368 11.15 10.40 4.29
N ASN A 369 10.16 11.25 4.54
CA ASN A 369 9.50 11.43 5.83
C ASN A 369 8.00 11.36 5.53
N GLU A 370 7.28 10.64 6.35
CA GLU A 370 5.84 10.61 6.29
C GLU A 370 5.27 12.01 6.59
N THR A 371 4.29 12.44 5.81
CA THR A 371 3.50 13.64 6.08
C THR A 371 2.03 13.30 6.11
N TRP A 372 1.24 14.04 6.92
CA TRP A 372 -0.16 13.72 7.13
C TRP A 372 -1.09 14.63 6.33
N ASN A 373 -2.10 14.03 5.72
CA ASN A 373 -3.26 14.70 5.17
C ASN A 373 -4.53 14.25 5.92
N LYS A 374 -5.52 15.14 5.99
CA LYS A 374 -6.85 14.78 6.51
C LYS A 374 -7.71 14.14 5.45
#